data_f636c8c58afb1a2ca7542679df553d73
#
_entry.id   f636c8c58afb1a2ca7542679df553d73
#
_cell.length_a   1.000
_cell.length_b   1.000
_cell.length_c   1.000
_cell.angle_alpha   90.00
_cell.angle_beta   90.00
_cell.angle_gamma   90.00
#
_symmetry.space_group_name_H-M   'P 1'
#
loop_
_entity.id
_entity.type
_entity.pdbx_description
1 polymer ?
#
loop_
_entity_poly.entity_id
_entity_poly.type
_entity_poly.pdbx_seq_one_letter_code
_entity_poly.pdbx_strand_id
1 'polypeptide(L)'
;MGLIDYRALLIDCDEVLVDRDSGVWSALQPLLDNAPRAPDRDVVMAGFEAVIGTLYPRFDELGFSGLLCFAHRHLAERLGIRTSWEEGMTFARSVPNWTLFEDAPGAMLYLRKFYRLLVYADRDLQDRGLLCERLGLEPDSLLSLTTHPLDDPQWLAEMDLDPGETLRVSRPPAKALSDGGLCLIRRDRAQHRQPCAADICISSMADLVAQHQLSLRR
;
A
#
# COMPACT_ATOMS: atom_id res chain seq x y z
N MET A 1 13.29 6.52 20.30
CA MET A 1 12.15 7.42 20.09
C MET A 1 10.86 6.65 20.33
N GLY A 2 9.91 7.17 21.10
CA GLY A 2 8.63 6.52 21.35
C GLY A 2 7.57 6.99 20.36
N LEU A 3 6.42 6.28 20.27
CA LEU A 3 5.33 6.66 19.36
C LEU A 3 4.85 8.11 19.56
N ILE A 4 4.83 8.59 20.79
CA ILE A 4 4.37 9.94 21.15
C ILE A 4 5.33 11.07 20.71
N ASP A 5 6.54 10.73 20.30
CA ASP A 5 7.53 11.72 19.85
C ASP A 5 7.34 12.10 18.36
N TYR A 6 6.60 11.28 17.60
CA TYR A 6 6.27 11.57 16.21
C TYR A 6 5.07 12.51 16.10
N ARG A 7 5.04 13.31 15.04
CA ARG A 7 3.96 14.24 14.71
C ARG A 7 3.19 13.84 13.45
N ALA A 8 3.85 13.12 12.56
CA ALA A 8 3.26 12.65 11.32
C ALA A 8 3.41 11.12 11.17
N LEU A 9 2.40 10.49 10.58
CA LEU A 9 2.46 9.12 10.10
C LEU A 9 2.36 9.13 8.57
N LEU A 10 3.37 8.55 7.94
CA LEU A 10 3.42 8.32 6.50
C LEU A 10 3.13 6.85 6.25
N ILE A 11 1.93 6.54 5.77
CA ILE A 11 1.39 5.18 5.74
C ILE A 11 1.33 4.69 4.30
N ASP A 12 1.94 3.56 4.01
CA ASP A 12 1.73 2.90 2.72
C ASP A 12 0.30 2.35 2.68
N CYS A 13 -0.45 2.62 1.60
CA CYS A 13 -1.84 2.19 1.51
C CYS A 13 -1.95 0.67 1.35
N ASP A 14 -1.25 0.15 0.35
CA ASP A 14 -1.33 -1.25 -0.05
C ASP A 14 -0.65 -2.15 0.99
N GLU A 15 -1.32 -3.21 1.38
CA GLU A 15 -0.93 -4.19 2.40
C GLU A 15 -0.80 -3.63 3.84
N VAL A 16 -1.09 -2.35 4.04
CA VAL A 16 -1.21 -1.75 5.37
C VAL A 16 -2.66 -1.41 5.69
N LEU A 17 -3.34 -0.70 4.79
CA LEU A 17 -4.74 -0.27 4.93
C LEU A 17 -5.68 -1.06 4.01
N VAL A 18 -5.22 -1.40 2.81
CA VAL A 18 -5.96 -2.14 1.77
C VAL A 18 -5.33 -3.51 1.58
N ASP A 19 -6.13 -4.56 1.58
CA ASP A 19 -5.74 -5.93 1.22
C ASP A 19 -5.65 -6.05 -0.32
N ARG A 20 -4.58 -5.48 -0.87
CA ARG A 20 -4.33 -5.45 -2.31
C ARG A 20 -4.08 -6.85 -2.86
N ASP A 21 -3.33 -7.68 -2.16
CA ASP A 21 -2.96 -9.02 -2.63
C ASP A 21 -4.20 -9.93 -2.78
N SER A 22 -5.15 -9.84 -1.85
CA SER A 22 -6.43 -10.54 -2.00
C SER A 22 -7.31 -9.93 -3.10
N GLY A 23 -7.31 -8.61 -3.23
CA GLY A 23 -8.02 -7.89 -4.28
C GLY A 23 -7.52 -8.28 -5.67
N VAL A 24 -6.20 -8.23 -5.88
CA VAL A 24 -5.54 -8.65 -7.14
C VAL A 24 -5.81 -10.12 -7.43
N TRP A 25 -5.62 -11.00 -6.43
CA TRP A 25 -5.87 -12.42 -6.60
C TRP A 25 -7.30 -12.73 -7.04
N SER A 26 -8.28 -12.11 -6.38
CA SER A 26 -9.69 -12.30 -6.72
C SER A 26 -10.02 -11.78 -8.12
N ALA A 27 -9.46 -10.64 -8.50
CA ALA A 27 -9.70 -10.04 -9.81
C ALA A 27 -9.00 -10.79 -10.96
N LEU A 28 -7.94 -11.56 -10.67
CA LEU A 28 -7.26 -12.41 -11.65
C LEU A 28 -7.97 -13.75 -11.89
N GLN A 29 -8.94 -14.16 -11.04
CA GLN A 29 -9.58 -15.48 -11.19
C GLN A 29 -10.15 -15.72 -12.59
N PRO A 30 -10.85 -14.78 -13.26
CA PRO A 30 -11.37 -15.01 -14.61
C PRO A 30 -10.27 -15.33 -15.64
N LEU A 31 -9.07 -14.76 -15.48
CA LEU A 31 -7.91 -15.10 -16.30
C LEU A 31 -7.38 -16.50 -15.97
N LEU A 32 -7.23 -16.80 -14.68
CA LEU A 32 -6.61 -18.04 -14.18
C LEU A 32 -7.48 -19.27 -14.45
N ASP A 33 -8.80 -19.12 -14.48
CA ASP A 33 -9.73 -20.19 -14.84
C ASP A 33 -9.53 -20.69 -16.28
N ASN A 34 -8.93 -19.88 -17.15
CA ASN A 34 -8.58 -20.25 -18.51
C ASN A 34 -7.19 -20.90 -18.63
N ALA A 35 -6.47 -21.07 -17.52
CA ALA A 35 -5.16 -21.70 -17.55
C ALA A 35 -5.28 -23.21 -17.77
N PRO A 36 -4.39 -23.83 -18.58
CA PRO A 36 -4.40 -25.29 -18.80
C PRO A 36 -4.23 -26.11 -17.52
N ARG A 37 -3.65 -25.52 -16.52
CA ARG A 37 -3.46 -26.06 -15.17
C ARG A 37 -3.58 -24.93 -14.16
N ALA A 38 -4.29 -25.17 -13.05
CA ALA A 38 -4.40 -24.20 -11.97
C ALA A 38 -3.01 -23.80 -11.45
N PRO A 39 -2.62 -22.53 -11.62
CA PRO A 39 -1.31 -22.08 -11.19
C PRO A 39 -1.29 -21.86 -9.67
N ASP A 40 -0.10 -21.98 -9.09
CA ASP A 40 0.13 -21.70 -7.69
C ASP A 40 -0.02 -20.19 -7.41
N ARG A 41 -0.71 -19.84 -6.31
CA ARG A 41 -0.98 -18.44 -5.94
C ARG A 41 0.30 -17.64 -5.77
N ASP A 42 1.29 -18.18 -5.06
CA ASP A 42 2.52 -17.44 -4.74
C ASP A 42 3.33 -17.18 -6.01
N VAL A 43 3.32 -18.14 -6.95
CA VAL A 43 3.96 -17.98 -8.27
C VAL A 43 3.29 -16.90 -9.10
N VAL A 44 1.95 -16.88 -9.11
CA VAL A 44 1.17 -15.86 -9.85
C VAL A 44 1.41 -14.48 -9.26
N MET A 45 1.31 -14.34 -7.95
CA MET A 45 1.49 -13.07 -7.25
C MET A 45 2.92 -12.54 -7.41
N ALA A 46 3.93 -13.40 -7.28
CA ALA A 46 5.33 -13.01 -7.55
C ALA A 46 5.53 -12.59 -9.01
N GLY A 47 4.90 -13.31 -9.94
CA GLY A 47 4.90 -12.94 -11.37
C GLY A 47 4.25 -11.58 -11.63
N PHE A 48 3.13 -11.31 -10.99
CA PHE A 48 2.43 -10.03 -11.08
C PHE A 48 3.29 -8.89 -10.53
N GLU A 49 3.87 -9.04 -9.34
CA GLU A 49 4.77 -8.04 -8.75
C GLU A 49 5.99 -7.75 -9.63
N ALA A 50 6.59 -8.78 -10.21
CA ALA A 50 7.71 -8.60 -11.12
C ALA A 50 7.32 -7.81 -12.39
N VAL A 51 6.11 -8.03 -12.92
CA VAL A 51 5.58 -7.27 -14.05
C VAL A 51 5.29 -5.82 -13.66
N ILE A 52 4.64 -5.60 -12.52
CA ILE A 52 4.38 -4.25 -11.99
C ILE A 52 5.70 -3.49 -11.83
N GLY A 53 6.72 -4.09 -11.21
CA GLY A 53 8.04 -3.45 -11.06
C GLY A 53 8.70 -3.07 -12.38
N THR A 54 8.46 -3.84 -13.46
CA THR A 54 8.97 -3.52 -14.80
C THR A 54 8.20 -2.36 -15.45
N LEU A 55 6.90 -2.27 -15.20
CA LEU A 55 6.02 -1.26 -15.81
C LEU A 55 5.99 0.06 -15.02
N TYR A 56 6.29 0.02 -13.74
CA TYR A 56 6.18 1.17 -12.84
C TYR A 56 6.93 2.43 -13.28
N PRO A 57 8.13 2.36 -13.90
CA PRO A 57 8.79 3.53 -14.46
C PRO A 57 7.99 4.28 -15.53
N ARG A 58 6.93 3.66 -16.07
CA ARG A 58 6.02 4.26 -17.05
C ARG A 58 4.69 4.71 -16.44
N PHE A 59 4.62 4.80 -15.12
CA PHE A 59 3.38 5.14 -14.41
C PHE A 59 2.80 6.49 -14.88
N ASP A 60 3.63 7.49 -15.08
CA ASP A 60 3.19 8.83 -15.51
C ASP A 60 2.56 8.82 -16.91
N GLU A 61 2.97 7.89 -17.78
CA GLU A 61 2.40 7.72 -19.13
C GLU A 61 1.09 6.91 -19.09
N LEU A 62 1.04 5.89 -18.28
CA LEU A 62 -0.02 4.87 -18.29
C LEU A 62 -1.17 5.16 -17.33
N GLY A 63 -0.89 5.87 -16.26
CA GLY A 63 -1.76 5.91 -15.09
C GLY A 63 -1.83 4.56 -14.37
N PHE A 64 -2.54 4.49 -13.26
CA PHE A 64 -2.65 3.25 -12.48
C PHE A 64 -3.46 2.17 -13.22
N SER A 65 -4.61 2.55 -13.78
CA SER A 65 -5.44 1.61 -14.57
C SER A 65 -4.73 1.07 -15.81
N GLY A 66 -3.99 1.91 -16.52
CA GLY A 66 -3.21 1.47 -17.66
C GLY A 66 -2.11 0.51 -17.27
N LEU A 67 -1.38 0.81 -16.18
CA LEU A 67 -0.35 -0.06 -15.63
C LEU A 67 -0.93 -1.45 -15.28
N LEU A 68 -2.07 -1.50 -14.60
CA LEU A 68 -2.74 -2.75 -14.24
C LEU A 68 -3.23 -3.52 -15.48
N CYS A 69 -3.77 -2.84 -16.48
CA CYS A 69 -4.21 -3.45 -17.72
C CYS A 69 -3.03 -4.12 -18.47
N PHE A 70 -1.89 -3.44 -18.57
CA PHE A 70 -0.68 -4.02 -19.15
C PHE A 70 -0.12 -5.15 -18.29
N ALA A 71 -0.16 -5.02 -16.95
CA ALA A 71 0.29 -6.09 -16.06
C ALA A 71 -0.53 -7.36 -16.22
N HIS A 72 -1.87 -7.24 -16.32
CA HIS A 72 -2.76 -8.36 -16.62
C HIS A 72 -2.37 -9.07 -17.94
N ARG A 73 -2.13 -8.31 -19.00
CA ARG A 73 -1.72 -8.85 -20.31
C ARG A 73 -0.37 -9.57 -20.24
N HIS A 74 0.64 -8.95 -19.65
CA HIS A 74 1.97 -9.55 -19.53
C HIS A 74 1.95 -10.82 -18.66
N LEU A 75 1.12 -10.83 -17.59
CA LEU A 75 0.94 -12.02 -16.78
C LEU A 75 0.28 -13.15 -17.60
N ALA A 76 -0.75 -12.84 -18.38
CA ALA A 76 -1.41 -13.78 -19.28
C ALA A 76 -0.41 -14.39 -20.28
N GLU A 77 0.42 -13.56 -20.90
CA GLU A 77 1.47 -14.01 -21.83
C GLU A 77 2.46 -14.98 -21.15
N ARG A 78 2.88 -14.67 -19.92
CA ARG A 78 3.77 -15.53 -19.12
C ARG A 78 3.15 -16.88 -18.77
N LEU A 79 1.83 -16.89 -18.55
CA LEU A 79 1.07 -18.11 -18.24
C LEU A 79 0.62 -18.88 -19.47
N GLY A 80 0.90 -18.36 -20.69
CA GLY A 80 0.45 -18.95 -21.96
C GLY A 80 -1.06 -18.85 -22.17
N ILE A 81 -1.73 -17.89 -21.53
CA ILE A 81 -3.17 -17.67 -21.59
C ILE A 81 -3.46 -16.54 -22.59
N ARG A 82 -4.49 -16.73 -23.41
CA ARG A 82 -4.98 -15.63 -24.26
C ARG A 82 -5.85 -14.70 -23.45
N THR A 83 -5.67 -13.40 -23.65
CA THR A 83 -6.47 -12.36 -23.01
C THR A 83 -6.77 -11.24 -23.98
N SER A 84 -7.84 -10.50 -23.73
CA SER A 84 -8.25 -9.31 -24.48
C SER A 84 -7.91 -8.03 -23.71
N TRP A 85 -7.95 -6.90 -24.41
CA TRP A 85 -7.84 -5.58 -23.79
C TRP A 85 -8.99 -5.31 -22.79
N GLU A 86 -10.20 -5.77 -23.13
CA GLU A 86 -11.38 -5.58 -22.29
C GLU A 86 -11.26 -6.32 -20.94
N GLU A 87 -10.72 -7.54 -20.95
CA GLU A 87 -10.43 -8.28 -19.71
C GLU A 87 -9.39 -7.56 -18.85
N GLY A 88 -8.32 -7.03 -19.47
CA GLY A 88 -7.34 -6.21 -18.77
C GLY A 88 -7.95 -4.94 -18.17
N MET A 89 -8.84 -4.26 -18.87
CA MET A 89 -9.56 -3.10 -18.36
C MET A 89 -10.55 -3.48 -17.25
N THR A 90 -11.19 -4.64 -17.34
CA THR A 90 -12.07 -5.16 -16.28
C THR A 90 -11.27 -5.44 -15.00
N PHE A 91 -10.09 -6.04 -15.16
CA PHE A 91 -9.15 -6.22 -14.05
C PHE A 91 -8.76 -4.89 -13.42
N ALA A 92 -8.35 -3.89 -14.21
CA ALA A 92 -7.97 -2.58 -13.71
C ALA A 92 -9.11 -1.87 -12.96
N ARG A 93 -10.34 -2.01 -13.42
CA ARG A 93 -11.56 -1.45 -12.77
C ARG A 93 -11.94 -2.15 -11.47
N SER A 94 -11.25 -3.19 -11.05
CA SER A 94 -11.51 -3.87 -9.77
C SER A 94 -10.97 -3.10 -8.57
N VAL A 95 -10.07 -2.14 -8.76
CA VAL A 95 -9.35 -1.39 -7.70
C VAL A 95 -10.28 -0.79 -6.64
N PRO A 96 -11.39 -0.13 -6.98
CA PRO A 96 -12.33 0.41 -5.99
C PRO A 96 -12.96 -0.65 -5.07
N ASN A 97 -12.98 -1.90 -5.53
CA ASN A 97 -13.57 -3.03 -4.80
C ASN A 97 -12.56 -3.75 -3.88
N TRP A 98 -11.28 -3.38 -3.92
CA TRP A 98 -10.32 -3.97 -2.99
C TRP A 98 -10.70 -3.63 -1.56
N THR A 99 -10.68 -4.64 -0.69
CA THR A 99 -11.14 -4.49 0.68
C THR A 99 -10.14 -3.75 1.55
N LEU A 100 -10.63 -2.92 2.45
CA LEU A 100 -9.80 -2.44 3.56
C LEU A 100 -9.61 -3.57 4.56
N PHE A 101 -8.46 -3.63 5.21
CA PHE A 101 -8.34 -4.44 6.41
C PHE A 101 -9.32 -3.94 7.48
N GLU A 102 -9.94 -4.86 8.22
CA GLU A 102 -11.01 -4.54 9.19
C GLU A 102 -10.58 -3.51 10.25
N ASP A 103 -9.30 -3.52 10.60
CA ASP A 103 -8.73 -2.63 11.61
C ASP A 103 -8.35 -1.24 11.08
N ALA A 104 -8.26 -1.06 9.75
CA ALA A 104 -7.77 0.17 9.15
C ALA A 104 -8.68 1.39 9.40
N PRO A 105 -10.00 1.37 9.15
CA PRO A 105 -10.84 2.57 9.33
C PRO A 105 -10.86 3.06 10.78
N GLY A 106 -10.98 2.12 11.74
CA GLY A 106 -10.99 2.47 13.16
C GLY A 106 -9.66 3.05 13.65
N ALA A 107 -8.56 2.47 13.19
CA ALA A 107 -7.22 2.96 13.51
C ALA A 107 -6.98 4.36 12.92
N MET A 108 -7.34 4.59 11.66
CA MET A 108 -7.21 5.90 11.01
C MET A 108 -8.02 6.98 11.74
N LEU A 109 -9.28 6.65 12.11
CA LEU A 109 -10.13 7.55 12.89
C LEU A 109 -9.54 7.90 14.25
N TYR A 110 -8.86 6.96 14.91
CA TYR A 110 -8.20 7.21 16.19
C TYR A 110 -6.91 8.03 16.00
N LEU A 111 -6.01 7.59 15.11
CA LEU A 111 -4.67 8.15 14.94
C LEU A 111 -4.68 9.60 14.43
N ARG A 112 -5.66 10.00 13.61
CA ARG A 112 -5.79 11.38 13.13
C ARG A 112 -6.00 12.43 14.23
N LYS A 113 -6.32 12.00 15.45
CA LYS A 113 -6.45 12.90 16.62
C LYS A 113 -5.11 13.31 17.20
N PHE A 114 -4.06 12.57 16.89
CA PHE A 114 -2.74 12.71 17.48
C PHE A 114 -1.65 13.02 16.47
N TYR A 115 -1.87 12.58 15.22
CA TYR A 115 -0.89 12.66 14.14
C TYR A 115 -1.49 13.29 12.89
N ARG A 116 -0.66 13.98 12.14
CA ARG A 116 -0.95 14.26 10.75
C ARG A 116 -0.82 12.96 9.96
N LEU A 117 -1.90 12.53 9.29
CA LEU A 117 -1.90 11.30 8.51
C LEU A 117 -1.68 11.60 7.04
N LEU A 118 -0.69 10.97 6.44
CA LEU A 118 -0.38 11.01 5.02
C LEU A 118 -0.34 9.58 4.52
N VAL A 119 -0.95 9.31 3.37
CA VAL A 119 -1.07 7.95 2.83
C VAL A 119 -0.51 7.89 1.43
N TYR A 120 0.45 7.02 1.19
CA TYR A 120 0.92 6.71 -0.16
C TYR A 120 -0.02 5.74 -0.86
N ALA A 121 -0.60 6.18 -1.97
CA ALA A 121 -1.43 5.34 -2.83
C ALA A 121 -1.37 5.83 -4.28
N ASP A 122 -0.74 5.06 -5.13
CA ASP A 122 -0.82 5.29 -6.56
C ASP A 122 -2.19 4.83 -7.07
N ARG A 123 -3.04 5.79 -7.38
CA ARG A 123 -4.42 5.58 -7.82
C ARG A 123 -4.79 6.65 -8.83
N ASP A 124 -5.67 6.32 -9.77
CA ASP A 124 -6.28 7.31 -10.66
C ASP A 124 -7.22 8.24 -9.87
N LEU A 125 -7.48 9.42 -10.40
CA LEU A 125 -8.24 10.48 -9.70
C LEU A 125 -9.58 9.98 -9.13
N GLN A 126 -10.31 9.15 -9.88
CA GLN A 126 -11.59 8.62 -9.44
C GLN A 126 -11.44 7.69 -8.25
N ASP A 127 -10.45 6.79 -8.28
CA ASP A 127 -10.18 5.83 -7.21
C ASP A 127 -9.63 6.52 -5.95
N ARG A 128 -8.88 7.63 -6.13
CA ARG A 128 -8.39 8.46 -5.02
C ARG A 128 -9.55 9.03 -4.18
N GLY A 129 -10.58 9.56 -4.84
CA GLY A 129 -11.76 10.09 -4.15
C GLY A 129 -12.46 9.05 -3.29
N LEU A 130 -12.70 7.87 -3.85
CA LEU A 130 -13.31 6.75 -3.14
C LEU A 130 -12.45 6.24 -1.97
N LEU A 131 -11.14 6.18 -2.16
CA LEU A 131 -10.22 5.76 -1.11
C LEU A 131 -10.19 6.77 0.04
N CYS A 132 -10.16 8.07 -0.25
CA CYS A 132 -10.24 9.14 0.76
C CYS A 132 -11.53 9.04 1.57
N GLU A 133 -12.68 8.84 0.92
CA GLU A 133 -13.96 8.68 1.59
C GLU A 133 -13.95 7.46 2.55
N ARG A 134 -13.47 6.32 2.08
CA ARG A 134 -13.41 5.07 2.86
C ARG A 134 -12.48 5.13 4.06
N LEU A 135 -11.39 5.89 3.98
CA LEU A 135 -10.39 6.05 5.04
C LEU A 135 -10.61 7.30 5.89
N GLY A 136 -11.55 8.18 5.51
CA GLY A 136 -11.79 9.46 6.18
C GLY A 136 -10.62 10.42 6.07
N LEU A 137 -9.98 10.47 4.88
CA LEU A 137 -8.83 11.31 4.57
C LEU A 137 -9.25 12.54 3.77
N GLU A 138 -8.52 13.64 3.97
CA GLU A 138 -8.58 14.77 3.06
C GLU A 138 -7.82 14.43 1.76
N PRO A 139 -8.24 14.96 0.59
CA PRO A 139 -7.59 14.65 -0.69
C PRO A 139 -6.07 14.92 -0.71
N ASP A 140 -5.64 16.00 -0.05
CA ASP A 140 -4.24 16.41 0.03
C ASP A 140 -3.39 15.49 0.94
N SER A 141 -4.04 14.65 1.72
CA SER A 141 -3.36 13.64 2.54
C SER A 141 -3.00 12.37 1.76
N LEU A 142 -3.49 12.23 0.52
CA LEU A 142 -3.20 11.09 -0.34
C LEU A 142 -2.09 11.43 -1.33
N LEU A 143 -0.92 10.83 -1.14
CA LEU A 143 0.30 11.07 -1.88
C LEU A 143 0.53 9.98 -2.95
N SER A 144 1.28 10.30 -4.00
CA SER A 144 1.81 9.33 -4.96
C SER A 144 3.33 9.31 -4.87
N LEU A 145 3.95 8.14 -4.95
CA LEU A 145 5.39 7.99 -4.94
C LEU A 145 6.08 8.62 -6.16
N THR A 146 5.36 8.78 -7.27
CA THR A 146 5.89 9.42 -8.48
C THR A 146 6.04 10.93 -8.33
N THR A 147 5.11 11.57 -7.62
CA THR A 147 5.12 13.03 -7.39
C THR A 147 5.76 13.42 -6.06
N HIS A 148 5.83 12.50 -5.11
CA HIS A 148 6.36 12.71 -3.76
C HIS A 148 7.35 11.57 -3.42
N PRO A 149 8.55 11.53 -4.03
CA PRO A 149 9.56 10.52 -3.71
C PRO A 149 9.95 10.59 -2.23
N LEU A 150 10.14 9.43 -1.59
CA LEU A 150 10.26 9.30 -0.13
C LEU A 150 11.31 10.23 0.51
N ASP A 151 12.46 10.41 -0.13
CA ASP A 151 13.59 11.17 0.43
C ASP A 151 13.83 12.50 -0.31
N ASP A 152 12.83 13.00 -1.04
CA ASP A 152 12.93 14.30 -1.69
C ASP A 152 12.67 15.43 -0.68
N PRO A 153 13.69 16.25 -0.34
CA PRO A 153 13.56 17.30 0.65
C PRO A 153 12.60 18.43 0.22
N GLN A 154 12.34 18.59 -1.09
CA GLN A 154 11.51 19.67 -1.58
C GLN A 154 10.06 19.50 -1.13
N TRP A 155 9.43 18.36 -1.42
CA TRP A 155 8.04 18.14 -1.02
C TRP A 155 7.89 17.96 0.49
N LEU A 156 8.90 17.40 1.18
CA LEU A 156 8.90 17.33 2.64
C LEU A 156 8.82 18.73 3.25
N ALA A 157 9.61 19.68 2.73
CA ALA A 157 9.54 21.08 3.15
C ALA A 157 8.23 21.75 2.78
N GLU A 158 7.72 21.53 1.56
CA GLU A 158 6.41 22.06 1.11
C GLU A 158 5.26 21.55 1.98
N MET A 159 5.35 20.33 2.46
CA MET A 159 4.37 19.72 3.36
C MET A 159 4.63 20.05 4.84
N ASP A 160 5.64 20.84 5.17
CA ASP A 160 6.04 21.12 6.57
C ASP A 160 6.22 19.82 7.39
N LEU A 161 6.99 18.89 6.83
CA LEU A 161 7.31 17.60 7.43
C LEU A 161 8.76 17.57 7.88
N ASP A 162 8.98 17.35 9.17
CA ASP A 162 10.29 16.97 9.70
C ASP A 162 10.46 15.46 9.60
N PRO A 163 11.42 14.94 8.83
CA PRO A 163 11.68 13.51 8.76
C PRO A 163 11.91 12.89 10.15
N GLY A 164 12.61 13.58 11.06
CA GLY A 164 12.88 13.10 12.40
C GLY A 164 11.63 12.95 13.27
N GLU A 165 10.58 13.72 13.00
CA GLU A 165 9.26 13.63 13.66
C GLU A 165 8.23 12.81 12.85
N THR A 166 8.66 12.15 11.77
CA THR A 166 7.79 11.35 10.88
C THR A 166 8.07 9.86 11.04
N LEU A 167 7.03 9.08 11.29
CA LEU A 167 7.08 7.63 11.33
C LEU A 167 6.46 7.06 10.05
N ARG A 168 7.26 6.33 9.26
CA ARG A 168 6.72 5.57 8.13
C ARG A 168 6.14 4.25 8.60
N VAL A 169 4.90 3.94 8.21
CA VAL A 169 4.23 2.66 8.44
C VAL A 169 4.13 1.92 7.13
N SER A 170 4.79 0.78 7.02
CA SER A 170 4.90 0.02 5.77
C SER A 170 4.99 -1.48 6.01
N ARG A 171 4.82 -2.28 4.94
CA ARG A 171 5.16 -3.70 4.96
C ARG A 171 6.64 -3.94 4.63
N PRO A 172 7.26 -5.07 5.05
CA PRO A 172 8.59 -5.45 4.57
C PRO A 172 8.58 -5.83 3.07
N PRO A 173 9.66 -5.55 2.31
CA PRO A 173 10.80 -4.73 2.71
C PRO A 173 10.50 -3.24 2.57
N ALA A 174 10.89 -2.43 3.55
CA ALA A 174 10.73 -0.98 3.50
C ALA A 174 11.90 -0.28 4.18
N LYS A 175 12.08 1.00 3.83
CA LYS A 175 13.07 1.89 4.46
C LYS A 175 12.35 3.04 5.14
N ALA A 176 12.91 3.55 6.23
CA ALA A 176 12.50 4.83 6.81
C ALA A 176 12.79 5.98 5.84
N LEU A 177 12.23 7.16 6.14
CA LEU A 177 12.80 8.42 5.63
C LEU A 177 14.21 8.61 6.20
N SER A 178 15.03 9.39 5.51
CA SER A 178 16.33 9.81 6.06
C SER A 178 16.10 10.51 7.40
N ASP A 179 16.72 9.99 8.46
CA ASP A 179 16.54 10.42 9.85
C ASP A 179 15.14 10.18 10.46
N GLY A 180 14.22 9.55 9.74
CA GLY A 180 12.86 9.22 10.18
C GLY A 180 12.75 7.86 10.87
N GLY A 181 11.57 7.62 11.49
CA GLY A 181 11.24 6.34 12.09
C GLY A 181 10.62 5.35 11.09
N LEU A 182 10.80 4.06 11.35
CA LEU A 182 10.17 2.97 10.60
C LEU A 182 9.31 2.09 11.50
N CYS A 183 8.05 1.93 11.14
CA CYS A 183 7.14 0.93 11.70
C CYS A 183 6.83 -0.11 10.62
N LEU A 184 7.19 -1.38 10.88
CA LEU A 184 6.86 -2.47 9.97
C LEU A 184 5.61 -3.21 10.44
N ILE A 185 4.61 -3.28 9.55
CA ILE A 185 3.43 -4.11 9.77
C ILE A 185 3.65 -5.50 9.13
N ARG A 186 3.40 -6.54 9.91
CA ARG A 186 3.54 -7.94 9.52
C ARG A 186 2.23 -8.65 9.78
N ARG A 187 1.36 -8.71 8.78
CA ARG A 187 0.03 -9.32 8.89
C ARG A 187 0.08 -10.84 8.84
N ASP A 188 1.12 -11.42 8.22
CA ASP A 188 1.31 -12.86 8.16
C ASP A 188 2.07 -13.38 9.39
N ARG A 189 1.53 -14.44 10.03
CA ARG A 189 2.15 -15.12 11.18
C ARG A 189 3.55 -15.66 10.90
N ALA A 190 3.84 -16.09 9.67
CA ALA A 190 5.16 -16.56 9.28
C ALA A 190 6.20 -15.44 9.36
N GLN A 191 5.82 -14.21 9.04
CA GLN A 191 6.69 -13.04 9.09
C GLN A 191 7.02 -12.60 10.52
N HIS A 192 6.17 -12.93 11.51
CA HIS A 192 6.43 -12.59 12.93
C HIS A 192 7.67 -13.29 13.52
N ARG A 193 8.10 -14.41 12.93
CA ARG A 193 9.27 -15.18 13.41
C ARG A 193 10.60 -14.59 12.97
N GLN A 194 10.60 -13.65 12.04
CA GLN A 194 11.83 -13.01 11.57
C GLN A 194 12.21 -11.83 12.47
N PRO A 195 13.51 -11.56 12.70
CA PRO A 195 13.93 -10.38 13.42
C PRO A 195 13.35 -9.11 12.77
N CYS A 196 12.93 -8.14 13.59
CA CYS A 196 12.45 -6.87 13.10
C CYS A 196 13.62 -5.89 12.97
N ALA A 197 13.85 -5.41 11.76
CA ALA A 197 14.86 -4.39 11.47
C ALA A 197 14.20 -3.00 11.35
N ALA A 198 13.33 -2.65 12.30
CA ALA A 198 12.62 -1.37 12.35
C ALA A 198 12.50 -0.92 13.81
N ASP A 199 12.20 0.36 14.00
CA ASP A 199 12.02 0.93 15.34
C ASP A 199 10.81 0.34 16.04
N ILE A 200 9.75 0.06 15.26
CA ILE A 200 8.48 -0.49 15.75
C ILE A 200 8.06 -1.65 14.84
N CYS A 201 7.56 -2.72 15.44
CA CYS A 201 6.93 -3.82 14.72
C CYS A 201 5.53 -4.08 15.25
N ILE A 202 4.60 -4.16 14.33
CA ILE A 202 3.18 -4.38 14.61
C ILE A 202 2.63 -5.54 13.76
N SER A 203 1.54 -6.12 14.23
CA SER A 203 0.80 -7.15 13.51
C SER A 203 -0.43 -6.59 12.78
N SER A 204 -0.88 -5.41 13.18
CA SER A 204 -2.10 -4.78 12.65
C SER A 204 -2.09 -3.29 12.97
N MET A 205 -2.94 -2.50 12.30
CA MET A 205 -3.14 -1.10 12.65
C MET A 205 -3.77 -0.95 14.05
N ALA A 206 -4.58 -1.91 14.47
CA ALA A 206 -5.10 -1.96 15.85
C ALA A 206 -3.98 -2.13 16.88
N ASP A 207 -2.93 -2.89 16.56
CA ASP A 207 -1.73 -3.03 17.41
C ASP A 207 -0.99 -1.68 17.54
N LEU A 208 -0.86 -0.90 16.45
CA LEU A 208 -0.29 0.45 16.51
C LEU A 208 -1.08 1.35 17.46
N VAL A 209 -2.41 1.30 17.39
CA VAL A 209 -3.30 2.04 18.29
C VAL A 209 -3.07 1.61 19.75
N ALA A 210 -3.00 0.30 20.01
CA ALA A 210 -2.77 -0.21 21.37
C ALA A 210 -1.42 0.23 21.93
N GLN A 211 -0.35 0.18 21.12
CA GLN A 211 0.98 0.64 21.52
C GLN A 211 1.01 2.16 21.80
N HIS A 212 0.30 2.95 20.98
CA HIS A 212 0.16 4.40 21.24
C HIS A 212 -0.58 4.67 22.55
N GLN A 213 -1.69 3.98 22.81
CA GLN A 213 -2.43 4.13 24.07
C GLN A 213 -1.59 3.77 25.29
N LEU A 214 -0.74 2.75 25.18
CA LEU A 214 0.20 2.38 26.25
C LEU A 214 1.28 3.45 26.45
N SER A 215 1.73 4.10 25.39
CA SER A 215 2.74 5.17 25.45
C SER A 215 2.20 6.43 26.13
N LEU A 216 0.89 6.73 25.99
CA LEU A 216 0.24 7.86 26.65
C LEU A 216 0.08 7.69 28.18
N ARG A 217 0.22 6.46 28.70
CA ARG A 217 0.05 6.15 30.12
C ARG A 217 1.37 6.19 30.92
N ARG A 218 2.48 6.35 30.23
CA ARG A 218 3.82 6.44 30.80
C ARG A 218 4.21 7.89 31.03
#